data_4d6f0700bbe0bca361e0e2552f102788
#
_entry.id   4d6f0700bbe0bca361e0e2552f102788
#
_cell.length_a   1.000
_cell.length_b   1.000
_cell.length_c   1.000
_cell.angle_alpha   90.00
_cell.angle_beta   90.00
_cell.angle_gamma   90.00
#
_symmetry.space_group_name_H-M   'P 1'
#
loop_
_entity.id
_entity.type
_entity.pdbx_description
1 polymer ?
#
loop_
_entity_poly.entity_id
_entity_poly.type
_entity_poly.pdbx_seq_one_letter_code
_entity_poly.pdbx_strand_id
1 'polypeptide(L)'
;MAKKPAKETEADPAAEGAEGEGGSSKKKLFIMIGAGIGALVVLGGAGAFFMGAFSPKPKAEVAHAEPVKTTMYVDLPDMTVNLSTVDQRAAYLKVKVSLEVSDKATVDKITPALPRVLDAFQVYLRELRISDLDGSAGLYRVKEELQRRINTAIYPTKVDAVLFKEILVQ
;
A
#
# COMPACT_ATOMS: atom_id res chain seq x y z
N MET A 1 30.45 46.22 -3.13
CA MET A 1 31.67 46.37 -3.97
C MET A 1 31.78 45.11 -4.75
N ALA A 2 31.31 45.07 -6.01
CA ALA A 2 32.11 45.32 -7.21
C ALA A 2 33.10 44.16 -7.42
N LYS A 3 33.14 43.39 -8.49
CA LYS A 3 32.89 43.69 -9.89
C LYS A 3 33.04 42.39 -10.70
N LYS A 4 32.16 42.13 -11.67
CA LYS A 4 32.38 41.42 -12.91
C LYS A 4 33.45 42.15 -13.74
N PRO A 5 34.03 41.68 -14.86
CA PRO A 5 33.45 40.97 -16.01
C PRO A 5 34.42 39.96 -16.70
N ALA A 6 33.91 38.99 -17.48
CA ALA A 6 33.68 38.97 -18.94
C ALA A 6 34.94 38.95 -19.85
N LYS A 7 34.95 38.01 -20.81
CA LYS A 7 34.98 38.20 -22.30
C LYS A 7 35.61 36.96 -22.95
N GLU A 8 34.87 36.26 -23.75
CA GLU A 8 34.80 36.30 -25.23
C GLU A 8 36.16 36.11 -25.95
N THR A 9 36.19 35.17 -26.86
CA THR A 9 36.22 35.37 -28.32
C THR A 9 36.77 34.10 -28.96
N GLU A 10 35.98 33.41 -29.76
CA GLU A 10 35.98 33.32 -31.23
C GLU A 10 37.33 33.00 -31.89
N ALA A 11 37.34 31.95 -32.68
CA ALA A 11 37.44 31.99 -34.13
C ALA A 11 37.91 30.65 -34.72
N ASP A 12 37.09 30.13 -35.59
CA ASP A 12 37.45 29.35 -36.78
C ASP A 12 38.27 30.27 -37.70
N PRO A 13 39.11 29.87 -38.69
CA PRO A 13 38.68 29.06 -39.81
C PRO A 13 39.74 28.18 -40.53
N ALA A 14 39.16 27.23 -41.27
CA ALA A 14 39.47 26.89 -42.68
C ALA A 14 40.93 26.68 -43.19
N ALA A 15 41.05 25.67 -43.91
CA ALA A 15 41.40 25.54 -45.33
C ALA A 15 42.30 24.35 -45.62
N GLU A 16 41.78 23.56 -46.50
CA GLU A 16 42.29 23.16 -47.82
C GLU A 16 43.61 22.41 -47.92
N GLY A 17 43.55 21.36 -48.69
CA GLY A 17 44.54 21.09 -49.67
C GLY A 17 44.96 19.64 -49.87
N ALA A 18 44.52 19.13 -50.98
CA ALA A 18 45.23 18.32 -51.96
C ALA A 18 45.32 16.80 -51.83
N GLU A 19 44.55 16.18 -52.67
CA GLU A 19 44.91 15.21 -53.73
C GLU A 19 46.11 14.29 -53.49
N GLY A 20 45.82 13.02 -53.62
CA GLY A 20 46.77 11.95 -53.76
C GLY A 20 46.07 10.69 -54.24
N GLU A 21 45.97 10.54 -55.54
CA GLU A 21 45.54 9.33 -56.22
C GLU A 21 46.39 8.10 -55.85
N GLY A 22 45.78 6.97 -55.92
CA GLY A 22 46.44 5.72 -56.23
C GLY A 22 46.30 4.62 -55.20
N GLY A 23 45.52 3.70 -55.52
CA GLY A 23 45.71 2.41 -54.89
C GLY A 23 44.48 1.61 -54.57
N SER A 24 44.10 0.83 -55.51
CA SER A 24 43.65 -0.55 -55.32
C SER A 24 42.20 -0.79 -54.87
N SER A 25 41.53 -1.30 -55.84
CA SER A 25 40.26 -2.08 -55.86
C SER A 25 39.90 -2.89 -54.61
N LYS A 26 40.84 -3.15 -53.73
CA LYS A 26 40.61 -3.89 -52.47
C LYS A 26 39.91 -3.06 -51.36
N LYS A 27 40.14 -1.75 -51.32
CA LYS A 27 39.48 -0.86 -50.33
C LYS A 27 37.99 -0.70 -50.60
N LYS A 28 37.61 -0.68 -51.89
CA LYS A 28 36.18 -0.61 -52.26
C LYS A 28 35.43 -1.90 -51.91
N LEU A 29 36.09 -3.08 -52.00
CA LEU A 29 35.52 -4.34 -51.59
C LEU A 29 35.30 -4.39 -50.07
N PHE A 30 36.23 -3.93 -49.27
CA PHE A 30 36.08 -3.86 -47.81
C PHE A 30 35.01 -2.86 -47.36
N ILE A 31 34.87 -1.74 -48.07
CA ILE A 31 33.80 -0.77 -47.76
C ILE A 31 32.43 -1.32 -48.11
N MET A 32 32.31 -2.04 -49.23
CA MET A 32 31.02 -2.69 -49.60
C MET A 32 30.65 -3.81 -48.65
N ILE A 33 31.62 -4.60 -48.19
CA ILE A 33 31.37 -5.67 -47.20
C ILE A 33 31.03 -5.06 -45.84
N GLY A 34 31.73 -4.01 -45.41
CA GLY A 34 31.43 -3.30 -44.14
C GLY A 34 30.06 -2.63 -44.16
N ALA A 35 29.66 -2.03 -45.29
CA ALA A 35 28.35 -1.42 -45.43
C ALA A 35 27.23 -2.46 -45.44
N GLY A 36 27.45 -3.64 -46.03
CA GLY A 36 26.50 -4.73 -46.04
C GLY A 36 26.26 -5.34 -44.64
N ILE A 37 27.33 -5.52 -43.87
CA ILE A 37 27.22 -6.03 -42.50
C ILE A 37 26.58 -4.99 -41.59
N GLY A 38 26.92 -3.72 -41.73
CA GLY A 38 26.30 -2.63 -40.97
C GLY A 38 24.80 -2.50 -41.22
N ALA A 39 24.37 -2.64 -42.48
CA ALA A 39 22.95 -2.62 -42.83
C ALA A 39 22.17 -3.82 -42.24
N LEU A 40 22.79 -5.01 -42.22
CA LEU A 40 22.19 -6.21 -41.63
C LEU A 40 22.05 -6.10 -40.11
N VAL A 41 23.03 -5.49 -39.42
CA VAL A 41 22.94 -5.27 -37.97
C VAL A 41 21.90 -4.23 -37.63
N VAL A 42 21.75 -3.17 -38.43
CA VAL A 42 20.74 -2.13 -38.22
C VAL A 42 19.35 -2.67 -38.54
N LEU A 43 19.15 -3.43 -39.60
CA LEU A 43 17.88 -4.04 -39.95
C LEU A 43 17.48 -5.20 -38.98
N GLY A 44 18.47 -5.98 -38.56
CA GLY A 44 18.26 -7.04 -37.57
C GLY A 44 17.95 -6.47 -36.17
N GLY A 45 18.65 -5.41 -35.76
CA GLY A 45 18.43 -4.70 -34.52
C GLY A 45 17.07 -3.97 -34.47
N ALA A 46 16.70 -3.32 -35.57
CA ALA A 46 15.41 -2.66 -35.70
C ALA A 46 14.25 -3.67 -35.71
N GLY A 47 14.45 -4.81 -36.40
CA GLY A 47 13.46 -5.88 -36.42
C GLY A 47 13.25 -6.52 -35.04
N ALA A 48 14.32 -6.77 -34.29
CA ALA A 48 14.22 -7.29 -32.92
C ALA A 48 13.58 -6.28 -31.97
N PHE A 49 13.86 -4.99 -32.15
CA PHE A 49 13.23 -3.92 -31.38
C PHE A 49 11.72 -3.78 -31.69
N PHE A 50 11.35 -3.94 -32.97
CA PHE A 50 9.95 -3.85 -33.41
C PHE A 50 9.16 -5.13 -33.12
N MET A 51 9.81 -6.28 -33.04
CA MET A 51 9.20 -7.59 -32.78
C MET A 51 9.04 -7.89 -31.28
N GLY A 52 9.22 -6.89 -30.42
CA GLY A 52 8.88 -7.00 -29.00
C GLY A 52 9.92 -7.76 -28.17
N ALA A 53 11.20 -7.83 -28.61
CA ALA A 53 12.29 -8.34 -27.77
C ALA A 53 12.46 -7.51 -26.47
N PHE A 54 11.84 -6.33 -26.43
CA PHE A 54 11.67 -5.47 -25.25
C PHE A 54 10.21 -5.44 -24.74
N SER A 55 9.42 -6.44 -25.04
CA SER A 55 8.21 -6.60 -24.24
C SER A 55 8.66 -6.76 -22.79
N PRO A 56 8.29 -5.84 -21.89
CA PRO A 56 8.53 -6.09 -20.48
C PRO A 56 7.88 -7.44 -20.22
N LYS A 57 8.69 -8.45 -19.86
CA LYS A 57 8.16 -9.70 -19.31
C LYS A 57 7.05 -9.27 -18.39
N PRO A 58 5.81 -9.75 -18.53
CA PRO A 58 4.83 -9.53 -17.50
C PRO A 58 5.55 -10.00 -16.24
N LYS A 59 5.90 -9.05 -15.38
CA LYS A 59 6.32 -9.31 -14.03
C LYS A 59 5.21 -10.22 -13.57
N ALA A 60 5.50 -11.52 -13.48
CA ALA A 60 4.60 -12.43 -12.82
C ALA A 60 4.39 -11.73 -11.49
N GLU A 61 3.28 -11.05 -11.37
CA GLU A 61 2.72 -10.62 -10.13
C GLU A 61 2.68 -11.93 -9.37
N VAL A 62 3.76 -12.14 -8.60
CA VAL A 62 3.75 -13.15 -7.57
C VAL A 62 2.57 -12.67 -6.78
N ALA A 63 1.40 -13.23 -7.10
CA ALA A 63 0.29 -13.18 -6.19
C ALA A 63 0.94 -13.60 -4.88
N HIS A 64 1.24 -12.63 -4.03
CA HIS A 64 1.47 -12.87 -2.64
C HIS A 64 0.19 -13.58 -2.24
N ALA A 65 0.21 -14.90 -2.30
CA ALA A 65 -0.72 -15.69 -1.53
C ALA A 65 -0.40 -15.24 -0.10
N GLU A 66 -1.10 -14.20 0.34
CA GLU A 66 -1.12 -13.87 1.75
C GLU A 66 -1.43 -15.19 2.43
N PRO A 67 -0.60 -15.64 3.38
CA PRO A 67 -0.87 -16.86 4.12
C PRO A 67 -2.32 -16.74 4.57
N VAL A 68 -3.16 -17.70 4.22
CA VAL A 68 -4.57 -17.74 4.63
C VAL A 68 -4.53 -17.68 6.14
N LYS A 69 -4.67 -16.46 6.69
CA LYS A 69 -4.75 -16.25 8.12
C LYS A 69 -6.01 -16.96 8.55
N THR A 70 -5.87 -18.03 9.31
CA THR A 70 -7.01 -18.74 9.87
C THR A 70 -7.65 -17.78 10.87
N THR A 71 -8.63 -17.04 10.38
CA THR A 71 -9.37 -16.09 11.20
C THR A 71 -10.28 -16.86 12.16
N MET A 72 -10.20 -16.55 13.43
CA MET A 72 -11.05 -17.11 14.47
C MET A 72 -11.84 -16.00 15.16
N TYR A 73 -12.99 -16.37 15.72
CA TYR A 73 -13.88 -15.40 16.34
C TYR A 73 -14.12 -15.77 17.80
N VAL A 74 -14.07 -14.78 18.67
CA VAL A 74 -14.41 -14.89 20.09
C VAL A 74 -15.65 -14.05 20.34
N ASP A 75 -16.77 -14.71 20.61
CA ASP A 75 -18.02 -14.03 20.91
C ASP A 75 -18.00 -13.47 22.35
N LEU A 76 -18.40 -12.22 22.49
CA LEU A 76 -18.61 -11.59 23.78
C LEU A 76 -20.08 -11.78 24.22
N PRO A 77 -20.35 -11.79 25.52
CA PRO A 77 -21.73 -11.78 26.01
C PRO A 77 -22.47 -10.52 25.59
N ASP A 78 -23.78 -10.60 25.49
CA ASP A 78 -24.63 -9.44 25.17
C ASP A 78 -24.44 -8.35 26.23
N MET A 79 -24.25 -7.14 25.78
CA MET A 79 -24.06 -5.98 26.65
C MET A 79 -25.17 -4.95 26.43
N THR A 80 -25.71 -4.44 27.53
CA THR A 80 -26.62 -3.30 27.50
C THR A 80 -26.05 -2.20 28.37
N VAL A 81 -25.89 -1.02 27.80
CA VAL A 81 -25.33 0.14 28.48
C VAL A 81 -26.22 1.37 28.28
N ASN A 82 -26.19 2.27 29.26
CA ASN A 82 -26.80 3.58 29.13
C ASN A 82 -25.90 4.49 28.34
N LEU A 83 -26.42 5.16 27.33
CA LEU A 83 -25.70 6.17 26.57
C LEU A 83 -25.72 7.51 27.29
N SER A 84 -24.70 8.32 27.05
CA SER A 84 -24.64 9.71 27.52
C SER A 84 -25.63 10.55 26.72
N THR A 85 -26.63 11.10 27.40
CA THR A 85 -27.66 11.94 26.77
C THR A 85 -27.63 13.35 27.35
N VAL A 86 -27.81 14.35 26.49
CA VAL A 86 -27.86 15.76 26.89
C VAL A 86 -29.25 16.13 27.46
N ASP A 87 -30.30 15.43 26.99
CA ASP A 87 -31.70 15.79 27.25
C ASP A 87 -32.36 15.01 28.40
N GLN A 88 -31.58 14.38 29.27
CA GLN A 88 -32.06 13.55 30.41
C GLN A 88 -33.02 12.39 30.00
N ARG A 89 -33.17 12.13 28.71
CA ARG A 89 -33.90 10.95 28.24
C ARG A 89 -32.96 9.74 28.31
N ALA A 90 -33.37 8.72 29.04
CA ALA A 90 -32.59 7.48 29.09
C ALA A 90 -32.55 6.85 27.70
N ALA A 91 -31.34 6.63 27.17
CA ALA A 91 -31.12 5.89 25.94
C ALA A 91 -30.25 4.67 26.24
N TYR A 92 -30.69 3.51 25.80
CA TYR A 92 -29.99 2.26 26.03
C TYR A 92 -29.40 1.75 24.72
N LEU A 93 -28.16 1.33 24.79
CA LEU A 93 -27.47 0.66 23.70
C LEU A 93 -27.33 -0.82 24.05
N LYS A 94 -27.95 -1.67 23.25
CA LYS A 94 -27.72 -3.11 23.27
C LYS A 94 -26.80 -3.50 22.14
N VAL A 95 -25.70 -4.18 22.46
CA VAL A 95 -24.72 -4.62 21.45
C VAL A 95 -24.37 -6.10 21.64
N LYS A 96 -24.19 -6.78 20.51
CA LYS A 96 -23.55 -8.09 20.41
C LYS A 96 -22.28 -7.94 19.58
N VAL A 97 -21.19 -8.38 20.15
CA VAL A 97 -19.85 -8.18 19.58
C VAL A 97 -19.11 -9.50 19.48
N SER A 98 -18.32 -9.63 18.42
CA SER A 98 -17.35 -10.70 18.24
C SER A 98 -15.99 -10.09 18.00
N LEU A 99 -14.95 -10.67 18.57
CA LEU A 99 -13.56 -10.27 18.34
C LEU A 99 -12.95 -11.20 17.30
N GLU A 100 -12.32 -10.60 16.31
CA GLU A 100 -11.55 -11.30 15.29
C GLU A 100 -10.10 -11.45 15.73
N VAL A 101 -9.54 -12.65 15.62
CA VAL A 101 -8.18 -12.99 15.99
C VAL A 101 -7.54 -13.92 14.96
N SER A 102 -6.23 -13.83 14.80
CA SER A 102 -5.48 -14.54 13.76
C SER A 102 -5.24 -16.01 14.05
N ASP A 103 -5.26 -16.43 15.32
CA ASP A 103 -4.87 -17.79 15.72
C ASP A 103 -5.52 -18.25 17.01
N LYS A 104 -5.49 -19.59 17.21
CA LYS A 104 -6.06 -20.24 18.40
C LYS A 104 -5.31 -19.89 19.70
N ALA A 105 -3.99 -19.70 19.62
CA ALA A 105 -3.22 -19.36 20.82
C ALA A 105 -3.60 -17.97 21.35
N THR A 106 -4.03 -17.09 20.47
CA THR A 106 -4.59 -15.77 20.82
C THR A 106 -5.96 -15.93 21.52
N VAL A 107 -6.83 -16.82 21.04
CA VAL A 107 -8.11 -17.13 21.71
C VAL A 107 -7.87 -17.60 23.15
N ASP A 108 -6.95 -18.54 23.35
CA ASP A 108 -6.63 -19.11 24.66
C ASP A 108 -6.10 -18.05 25.65
N LYS A 109 -5.43 -17.01 25.15
CA LYS A 109 -4.93 -15.88 25.96
C LYS A 109 -6.01 -14.82 26.24
N ILE A 110 -6.93 -14.60 25.32
CA ILE A 110 -8.01 -13.63 25.47
C ILE A 110 -9.06 -14.15 26.43
N THR A 111 -9.37 -15.45 26.42
CA THR A 111 -10.41 -16.05 27.28
C THR A 111 -10.26 -15.69 28.76
N PRO A 112 -9.11 -15.83 29.42
CA PRO A 112 -8.93 -15.40 30.80
C PRO A 112 -8.95 -13.87 30.99
N ALA A 113 -8.69 -13.10 29.92
CA ALA A 113 -8.70 -11.65 29.95
C ALA A 113 -10.08 -11.03 29.59
N LEU A 114 -11.10 -11.86 29.28
CA LEU A 114 -12.45 -11.40 28.93
C LEU A 114 -13.03 -10.37 29.91
N PRO A 115 -12.89 -10.52 31.25
CA PRO A 115 -13.41 -9.51 32.17
C PRO A 115 -12.82 -8.11 31.93
N ARG A 116 -11.53 -8.03 31.61
CA ARG A 116 -10.87 -6.75 31.27
C ARG A 116 -11.37 -6.18 29.95
N VAL A 117 -11.59 -7.06 28.97
CA VAL A 117 -12.16 -6.67 27.69
C VAL A 117 -13.55 -6.08 27.88
N LEU A 118 -14.41 -6.76 28.64
CA LEU A 118 -15.77 -6.31 28.93
C LEU A 118 -15.80 -5.00 29.70
N ASP A 119 -14.92 -4.82 30.66
CA ASP A 119 -14.79 -3.56 31.40
C ASP A 119 -14.42 -2.41 30.46
N ALA A 120 -13.39 -2.60 29.61
CA ALA A 120 -12.98 -1.60 28.63
C ALA A 120 -14.12 -1.21 27.66
N PHE A 121 -14.94 -2.20 27.24
CA PHE A 121 -16.14 -1.97 26.44
C PHE A 121 -17.17 -1.13 27.18
N GLN A 122 -17.54 -1.55 28.41
CA GLN A 122 -18.59 -0.90 29.18
C GLN A 122 -18.23 0.56 29.52
N VAL A 123 -16.98 0.80 29.88
CA VAL A 123 -16.50 2.15 30.17
C VAL A 123 -16.64 3.04 28.94
N TYR A 124 -16.16 2.59 27.80
CA TYR A 124 -16.22 3.38 26.58
C TYR A 124 -17.63 3.56 26.03
N LEU A 125 -18.44 2.50 26.00
CA LEU A 125 -19.80 2.57 25.47
C LEU A 125 -20.70 3.52 26.26
N ARG A 126 -20.45 3.69 27.57
CA ARG A 126 -21.18 4.66 28.41
C ARG A 126 -20.82 6.13 28.12
N GLU A 127 -19.63 6.37 27.58
CA GLU A 127 -19.18 7.71 27.19
C GLU A 127 -19.83 8.15 25.86
N LEU A 128 -20.32 7.20 25.04
CA LEU A 128 -20.89 7.48 23.72
C LEU A 128 -22.23 8.19 23.82
N ARG A 129 -22.45 9.07 22.85
CA ARG A 129 -23.74 9.72 22.58
C ARG A 129 -24.41 9.00 21.40
N ILE A 130 -25.71 9.20 21.27
CA ILE A 130 -26.47 8.66 20.11
C ILE A 130 -25.85 9.15 18.80
N SER A 131 -25.44 10.41 18.75
CA SER A 131 -24.78 11.03 17.57
C SER A 131 -23.46 10.36 17.18
N ASP A 132 -22.77 9.70 18.12
CA ASP A 132 -21.49 9.04 17.83
C ASP A 132 -21.70 7.71 17.11
N LEU A 133 -22.91 7.15 17.20
CA LEU A 133 -23.33 5.92 16.54
C LEU A 133 -24.00 6.18 15.19
N ASP A 134 -24.15 7.44 14.80
CA ASP A 134 -24.89 7.83 13.62
C ASP A 134 -24.07 7.62 12.34
N GLY A 135 -24.68 6.94 11.39
CA GLY A 135 -24.07 6.62 10.11
C GLY A 135 -22.90 5.61 10.18
N SER A 136 -22.43 5.22 9.01
CA SER A 136 -21.32 4.24 8.89
C SER A 136 -20.00 4.77 9.42
N ALA A 137 -19.75 6.07 9.28
CA ALA A 137 -18.52 6.70 9.75
C ALA A 137 -18.44 6.75 11.29
N GLY A 138 -19.57 6.95 11.98
CA GLY A 138 -19.67 6.88 13.44
C GLY A 138 -19.34 5.47 13.94
N LEU A 139 -20.04 4.48 13.40
CA LEU A 139 -19.82 3.09 13.75
C LEU A 139 -18.38 2.63 13.50
N TYR A 140 -17.75 3.08 12.42
CA TYR A 140 -16.37 2.75 12.12
C TYR A 140 -15.42 3.29 13.19
N ARG A 141 -15.57 4.56 13.58
CA ARG A 141 -14.80 5.18 14.67
C ARG A 141 -14.95 4.45 16.00
N VAL A 142 -16.17 4.05 16.33
CA VAL A 142 -16.45 3.28 17.55
C VAL A 142 -15.74 1.93 17.52
N LYS A 143 -15.75 1.23 16.38
CA LYS A 143 -15.02 -0.04 16.20
C LYS A 143 -13.52 0.11 16.40
N GLU A 144 -12.91 1.12 15.77
CA GLU A 144 -11.47 1.37 15.89
C GLU A 144 -11.06 1.73 17.33
N GLU A 145 -11.85 2.57 17.99
CA GLU A 145 -11.57 2.97 19.37
C GLU A 145 -11.72 1.79 20.33
N LEU A 146 -12.75 0.95 20.15
CA LEU A 146 -12.91 -0.29 20.92
C LEU A 146 -11.73 -1.24 20.71
N GLN A 147 -11.31 -1.46 19.47
CA GLN A 147 -10.14 -2.28 19.16
C GLN A 147 -8.87 -1.77 19.85
N ARG A 148 -8.65 -0.47 19.82
CA ARG A 148 -7.51 0.19 20.46
C ARG A 148 -7.52 -0.01 21.97
N ARG A 149 -8.67 0.22 22.61
CA ARG A 149 -8.85 0.05 24.07
C ARG A 149 -8.67 -1.40 24.51
N ILE A 150 -9.22 -2.36 23.75
CA ILE A 150 -9.03 -3.78 24.00
C ILE A 150 -7.55 -4.14 23.91
N ASN A 151 -6.89 -3.76 22.81
CA ASN A 151 -5.48 -4.07 22.60
C ASN A 151 -4.58 -3.49 23.70
N THR A 152 -4.97 -2.37 24.27
CA THR A 152 -4.30 -1.81 25.46
C THR A 152 -4.55 -2.65 26.72
N ALA A 153 -5.79 -3.09 26.92
CA ALA A 153 -6.18 -3.83 28.11
C ALA A 153 -5.59 -5.25 28.18
N ILE A 154 -5.40 -5.89 27.02
CA ILE A 154 -4.91 -7.27 26.90
C ILE A 154 -3.45 -7.39 26.48
N TYR A 155 -2.73 -6.26 26.41
CA TYR A 155 -1.31 -6.28 26.02
C TYR A 155 -0.52 -7.37 26.79
N PRO A 156 0.39 -8.14 26.13
CA PRO A 156 0.88 -8.02 24.75
C PRO A 156 0.02 -8.72 23.67
N THR A 157 -1.06 -9.36 24.02
CA THR A 157 -2.01 -9.98 23.10
C THR A 157 -2.76 -8.89 22.32
N LYS A 158 -3.19 -9.21 21.09
CA LYS A 158 -3.94 -8.27 20.24
C LYS A 158 -5.12 -8.96 19.58
N VAL A 159 -6.19 -8.19 19.35
CA VAL A 159 -7.29 -8.55 18.46
C VAL A 159 -7.10 -7.82 17.11
N ASP A 160 -7.45 -8.50 16.03
CA ASP A 160 -7.31 -7.98 14.68
C ASP A 160 -8.45 -7.02 14.31
N ALA A 161 -9.67 -7.35 14.73
CA ALA A 161 -10.82 -6.48 14.54
C ALA A 161 -11.92 -6.70 15.59
N VAL A 162 -12.78 -5.71 15.70
CA VAL A 162 -14.04 -5.77 16.47
C VAL A 162 -15.20 -5.81 15.49
N LEU A 163 -16.06 -6.81 15.63
CA LEU A 163 -17.20 -7.03 14.75
C LEU A 163 -18.51 -6.85 15.55
N PHE A 164 -19.36 -5.95 15.08
CA PHE A 164 -20.71 -5.82 15.63
C PHE A 164 -21.64 -6.80 14.94
N LYS A 165 -22.19 -7.74 15.70
CA LYS A 165 -23.23 -8.68 15.25
C LYS A 165 -24.62 -8.04 15.30
N GLU A 166 -24.87 -7.23 16.33
CA GLU A 166 -26.13 -6.52 16.53
C GLU A 166 -25.87 -5.20 17.25
N ILE A 167 -26.53 -4.14 16.82
CA ILE A 167 -26.55 -2.83 17.49
C ILE A 167 -28.00 -2.37 17.53
N LEU A 168 -28.51 -2.10 18.72
CA LEU A 168 -29.86 -1.61 18.93
C LEU A 168 -29.83 -0.45 19.92
N VAL A 169 -30.33 0.69 19.50
CA VAL A 169 -30.50 1.89 20.36
C VAL A 169 -31.98 2.02 20.68
N GLN A 170 -32.31 2.11 21.95
CA GLN A 170 -33.70 2.22 22.46
C GLN A 170 -33.85 3.44 23.36
#